data_7d71296479005c352ea685520f846698
#
_entry.id   7d71296479005c352ea685520f846698
#
_cell.length_a   1.000
_cell.length_b   1.000
_cell.length_c   1.000
_cell.angle_alpha   90.00
_cell.angle_beta   90.00
_cell.angle_gamma   90.00
#
_symmetry.space_group_name_H-M   'P 1'
#
loop_
_entity.id
_entity.type
_entity.pdbx_description
1 polymer ?
#
loop_
_entity_poly.entity_id
_entity_poly.type
_entity_poly.pdbx_seq_one_letter_code
_entity_poly.pdbx_strand_id
1 'polypeptide(L)'
;KPDIIFYQKPYKAYPRSLLYYKNMNALFCYTNYAFHSLLEEWANENAFFRLVWQNYYENESAYADLKKKFSEVSSNVVVTGLPVTDLFLNRKKHEDRWKETDKKRKRIIWAPHFSISGDGCLNYSTFLSVAEDMLEFVKSTRLPIQMAFKPHPLLKSELYTYPLWGKEKTDRYYSVWESLSNAQLETGKYVDLFMTSDAMIHDCGSFTIEYHYTLKPVMYLVKGEEHTKMMNAFAKEAYDLHYKGRNMQDIRKFIEDVVLEDSDYLLERRKLFFKSYLLPPNHQSATENIIQAILGIGYYAEKNSTG
;
A
#
# COMPACT_ATOMS: atom_id res chain seq x y z
N LYS A 1 27.15 19.76 -4.28
CA LYS A 1 27.08 18.30 -4.34
C LYS A 1 26.42 17.82 -3.05
N PRO A 2 25.48 16.86 -3.07
CA PRO A 2 24.89 16.32 -1.85
C PRO A 2 25.89 15.44 -1.10
N ASP A 3 25.76 15.40 0.23
CA ASP A 3 26.52 14.47 1.08
C ASP A 3 25.79 13.13 1.21
N ILE A 4 24.43 13.15 1.15
CA ILE A 4 23.58 11.96 1.22
C ILE A 4 22.54 12.01 0.11
N ILE A 5 22.31 10.87 -0.55
CA ILE A 5 21.27 10.70 -1.57
C ILE A 5 20.34 9.58 -1.14
N PHE A 6 19.04 9.87 -1.04
CA PHE A 6 18.00 8.90 -0.78
C PHE A 6 17.36 8.40 -2.06
N TYR A 7 17.28 7.10 -2.21
CA TYR A 7 16.54 6.43 -3.27
C TYR A 7 15.29 5.74 -2.70
N GLN A 8 14.20 5.79 -3.46
CA GLN A 8 12.93 5.13 -3.10
C GLN A 8 12.56 3.98 -4.06
N LYS A 9 13.30 3.83 -5.15
CA LYS A 9 13.05 2.79 -6.16
C LYS A 9 14.39 2.23 -6.60
N PRO A 10 14.54 0.91 -6.68
CA PRO A 10 15.80 0.29 -7.14
C PRO A 10 15.90 0.22 -8.66
N TYR A 11 15.08 0.98 -9.39
CA TYR A 11 14.99 0.95 -10.86
C TYR A 11 15.89 2.00 -11.50
N LYS A 12 16.30 1.77 -12.74
CA LYS A 12 17.19 2.65 -13.53
C LYS A 12 16.60 4.03 -13.92
N ALA A 13 15.39 4.37 -13.43
CA ALA A 13 14.64 5.57 -13.82
C ALA A 13 14.98 6.83 -12.99
N TYR A 14 16.23 7.01 -12.61
CA TYR A 14 16.68 8.23 -11.93
C TYR A 14 17.25 9.26 -12.92
N PRO A 15 17.10 10.56 -12.64
CA PRO A 15 17.82 11.61 -13.36
C PRO A 15 19.32 11.31 -13.39
N ARG A 16 19.98 11.53 -14.53
CA ARG A 16 21.41 11.25 -14.67
C ARG A 16 22.29 11.93 -13.62
N SER A 17 21.85 13.09 -13.10
CA SER A 17 22.53 13.83 -12.02
C SER A 17 22.56 13.09 -10.69
N LEU A 18 21.63 12.17 -10.44
CA LEU A 18 21.52 11.41 -9.19
C LEU A 18 22.12 9.99 -9.28
N LEU A 19 22.69 9.62 -10.42
CA LEU A 19 23.33 8.32 -10.57
C LEU A 19 24.59 8.22 -9.70
N TYR A 20 24.78 7.07 -9.06
CA TYR A 20 25.88 6.82 -8.11
C TYR A 20 27.26 7.17 -8.67
N TYR A 21 27.57 6.80 -9.92
CA TYR A 21 28.87 7.08 -10.53
C TYR A 21 29.17 8.56 -10.75
N LYS A 22 28.15 9.44 -10.63
CA LYS A 22 28.32 10.89 -10.68
C LYS A 22 28.45 11.52 -9.29
N ASN A 23 28.17 10.76 -8.25
CA ASN A 23 28.14 11.22 -6.87
C ASN A 23 28.96 10.32 -5.94
N MET A 24 30.12 9.86 -6.40
CA MET A 24 30.98 8.91 -5.67
C MET A 24 31.40 9.38 -4.26
N ASN A 25 31.27 10.67 -3.97
CA ASN A 25 31.57 11.23 -2.64
C ASN A 25 30.32 11.34 -1.74
N ALA A 26 29.14 10.88 -2.20
CA ALA A 26 27.92 10.88 -1.41
C ALA A 26 27.64 9.49 -0.81
N LEU A 27 27.03 9.46 0.36
CA LEU A 27 26.45 8.24 0.92
C LEU A 27 25.09 7.96 0.28
N PHE A 28 24.84 6.73 -0.09
CA PHE A 28 23.58 6.32 -0.70
C PHE A 28 22.72 5.61 0.34
N CYS A 29 21.51 6.10 0.52
CA CYS A 29 20.51 5.50 1.38
C CYS A 29 19.31 5.03 0.53
N TYR A 30 18.72 3.92 0.93
CA TYR A 30 17.51 3.42 0.31
C TYR A 30 16.40 3.25 1.33
N THR A 31 15.23 3.76 1.03
CA THR A 31 13.99 3.43 1.71
C THR A 31 12.92 3.16 0.68
N ASN A 32 12.26 2.03 0.75
CA ASN A 32 11.22 1.72 -0.22
C ASN A 32 10.07 2.73 -0.13
N TYR A 33 9.37 2.94 -1.24
CA TYR A 33 8.17 3.79 -1.28
C TYR A 33 6.91 3.08 -0.78
N ALA A 34 6.97 1.76 -0.63
CA ALA A 34 5.89 0.89 -0.16
C ALA A 34 6.49 -0.26 0.67
N PHE A 35 5.66 -1.02 1.38
CA PHE A 35 6.10 -2.21 2.10
C PHE A 35 6.68 -3.28 1.17
N HIS A 36 7.72 -3.99 1.63
CA HIS A 36 8.22 -5.17 0.95
C HIS A 36 7.20 -6.31 1.12
N SER A 37 6.35 -6.47 0.13
CA SER A 37 5.25 -7.45 0.15
C SER A 37 5.52 -8.69 -0.70
N LEU A 38 6.45 -8.61 -1.64
CA LEU A 38 6.77 -9.69 -2.55
C LEU A 38 8.12 -10.33 -2.22
N LEU A 39 8.26 -11.60 -2.57
CA LEU A 39 9.53 -12.32 -2.58
C LEU A 39 10.36 -11.84 -3.77
N GLU A 40 11.11 -10.80 -3.58
CA GLU A 40 11.83 -10.10 -4.65
C GLU A 40 13.15 -10.82 -4.98
N GLU A 41 13.09 -11.94 -5.71
CA GLU A 41 14.30 -12.61 -6.21
C GLU A 41 15.16 -11.70 -7.09
N TRP A 42 14.55 -10.80 -7.85
CA TRP A 42 15.24 -9.82 -8.70
C TRP A 42 16.04 -8.75 -7.91
N ALA A 43 15.68 -8.49 -6.68
CA ALA A 43 16.38 -7.51 -5.86
C ALA A 43 17.81 -7.94 -5.54
N ASN A 44 18.07 -9.26 -5.49
CA ASN A 44 19.38 -9.80 -5.09
C ASN A 44 20.42 -9.72 -6.19
N GLU A 45 20.00 -9.80 -7.43
CA GLU A 45 20.89 -9.65 -8.57
C GLU A 45 21.27 -8.18 -8.81
N ASN A 46 20.57 -7.26 -8.13
CA ASN A 46 20.80 -5.85 -8.32
C ASN A 46 21.99 -5.35 -7.49
N ALA A 47 23.10 -5.05 -8.15
CA ALA A 47 24.27 -4.43 -7.54
C ALA A 47 23.96 -3.15 -6.75
N PHE A 48 22.83 -2.50 -6.99
CA PHE A 48 22.36 -1.33 -6.26
C PHE A 48 22.32 -1.54 -4.76
N PHE A 49 21.75 -2.65 -4.25
CA PHE A 49 21.63 -2.94 -2.81
C PHE A 49 22.99 -3.18 -2.14
N ARG A 50 24.03 -3.57 -2.91
CA ARG A 50 25.40 -3.70 -2.43
C ARG A 50 26.15 -2.36 -2.37
N LEU A 51 25.70 -1.36 -3.14
CA LEU A 51 26.28 -0.03 -3.19
C LEU A 51 25.65 0.94 -2.19
N VAL A 52 24.48 0.61 -1.68
CA VAL A 52 23.78 1.44 -0.70
C VAL A 52 24.48 1.34 0.65
N TRP A 53 24.79 2.50 1.26
CA TRP A 53 25.39 2.55 2.60
C TRP A 53 24.44 2.00 3.68
N GLN A 54 23.17 2.46 3.67
CA GLN A 54 22.12 1.95 4.54
C GLN A 54 20.83 1.69 3.76
N ASN A 55 20.23 0.55 4.03
CA ASN A 55 18.97 0.10 3.46
C ASN A 55 17.93 -0.02 4.59
N TYR A 56 16.92 0.84 4.57
CA TYR A 56 15.93 0.95 5.64
C TYR A 56 14.73 0.05 5.40
N TYR A 57 14.48 -0.83 6.38
CA TYR A 57 13.39 -1.79 6.35
C TYR A 57 12.29 -1.44 7.35
N GLU A 58 11.07 -1.82 7.00
CA GLU A 58 9.87 -1.50 7.76
C GLU A 58 9.75 -2.23 9.08
N ASN A 59 10.19 -3.49 9.18
CA ASN A 59 10.11 -4.30 10.40
C ASN A 59 11.08 -5.49 10.39
N GLU A 60 11.25 -6.12 11.54
CA GLU A 60 12.13 -7.27 11.73
C GLU A 60 11.71 -8.50 10.91
N SER A 61 10.41 -8.70 10.65
CA SER A 61 9.94 -9.85 9.86
C SER A 61 10.38 -9.75 8.41
N ALA A 62 10.22 -8.57 7.78
CA ALA A 62 10.69 -8.34 6.42
C ALA A 62 12.22 -8.45 6.31
N TYR A 63 12.95 -7.96 7.33
CA TYR A 63 14.39 -8.10 7.41
C TYR A 63 14.83 -9.57 7.58
N ALA A 64 14.17 -10.34 8.45
CA ALA A 64 14.47 -11.74 8.65
C ALA A 64 14.26 -12.58 7.38
N ASP A 65 13.21 -12.30 6.61
CA ASP A 65 12.96 -12.92 5.30
C ASP A 65 14.09 -12.60 4.31
N LEU A 66 14.52 -11.35 4.23
CA LEU A 66 15.66 -10.95 3.42
C LEU A 66 16.93 -11.70 3.84
N LYS A 67 17.27 -11.64 5.13
CA LYS A 67 18.49 -12.26 5.67
C LYS A 67 18.54 -13.77 5.42
N LYS A 68 17.40 -14.45 5.54
CA LYS A 68 17.30 -15.88 5.29
C LYS A 68 17.57 -16.25 3.83
N LYS A 69 17.11 -15.43 2.91
CA LYS A 69 17.19 -15.72 1.45
C LYS A 69 18.45 -15.15 0.80
N PHE A 70 18.95 -14.03 1.32
CA PHE A 70 19.92 -13.17 0.64
C PHE A 70 20.87 -12.51 1.64
N SER A 71 21.58 -13.34 2.38
CA SER A 71 22.47 -12.90 3.47
C SER A 71 23.52 -11.86 3.01
N GLU A 72 23.98 -11.95 1.77
CA GLU A 72 25.01 -11.05 1.22
C GLU A 72 24.56 -9.59 0.98
N VAL A 73 23.24 -9.35 0.91
CA VAL A 73 22.69 -7.99 0.77
C VAL A 73 21.96 -7.50 2.02
N SER A 74 22.09 -8.23 3.13
CA SER A 74 21.43 -7.92 4.40
C SER A 74 22.32 -7.18 5.40
N SER A 75 23.63 -7.07 5.14
CA SER A 75 24.61 -6.51 6.09
C SER A 75 24.45 -5.01 6.34
N ASN A 76 23.88 -4.28 5.38
CA ASN A 76 23.65 -2.84 5.43
C ASN A 76 22.18 -2.48 5.74
N VAL A 77 21.36 -3.44 6.13
CA VAL A 77 19.98 -3.22 6.49
C VAL A 77 19.85 -2.68 7.92
N VAL A 78 18.99 -1.70 8.05
CA VAL A 78 18.61 -1.07 9.31
C VAL A 78 17.09 -1.09 9.42
N VAL A 79 16.54 -1.67 10.48
CA VAL A 79 15.10 -1.68 10.70
C VAL A 79 14.71 -0.37 11.38
N THR A 80 13.94 0.46 10.68
CA THR A 80 13.57 1.82 11.12
C THR A 80 12.07 2.07 11.12
N GLY A 81 11.28 1.21 10.50
CA GLY A 81 9.95 1.55 10.04
C GLY A 81 10.00 2.18 8.64
N LEU A 82 8.85 2.38 8.04
CA LEU A 82 8.71 2.97 6.71
C LEU A 82 8.24 4.43 6.81
N PRO A 83 8.97 5.43 6.31
CA PRO A 83 8.64 6.86 6.53
C PRO A 83 7.24 7.29 6.11
N VAL A 84 6.67 6.69 5.06
CA VAL A 84 5.28 6.99 4.64
C VAL A 84 4.27 6.68 5.75
N THR A 85 4.58 5.73 6.64
CA THR A 85 3.68 5.32 7.73
C THR A 85 3.62 6.32 8.87
N ASP A 86 4.60 7.21 9.01
CA ASP A 86 4.56 8.31 9.99
C ASP A 86 3.32 9.19 9.78
N LEU A 87 2.83 9.29 8.54
CA LEU A 87 1.62 10.04 8.21
C LEU A 87 0.36 9.41 8.82
N PHE A 88 0.29 8.06 8.89
CA PHE A 88 -0.83 7.35 9.53
C PHE A 88 -0.77 7.43 11.05
N LEU A 89 0.45 7.44 11.62
CA LEU A 89 0.69 7.46 13.05
C LEU A 89 0.65 8.86 13.66
N ASN A 90 0.61 9.89 12.80
CA ASN A 90 0.56 11.27 13.24
C ASN A 90 -0.76 11.56 13.98
N ARG A 91 -0.66 12.04 15.22
CA ARG A 91 -1.81 12.38 16.07
C ARG A 91 -2.58 13.64 15.62
N LYS A 92 -2.12 14.34 14.58
CA LYS A 92 -2.84 15.48 14.01
C LYS A 92 -4.14 14.96 13.37
N LYS A 93 -5.18 15.79 13.43
CA LYS A 93 -6.46 15.48 12.80
C LYS A 93 -6.26 15.35 11.28
N HIS A 94 -6.72 14.23 10.72
CA HIS A 94 -6.74 14.00 9.29
C HIS A 94 -7.80 14.89 8.62
N GLU A 95 -7.47 15.40 7.45
CA GLU A 95 -8.39 16.21 6.65
C GLU A 95 -9.53 15.36 6.10
N ASP A 96 -10.76 15.83 6.28
CA ASP A 96 -11.92 15.15 5.67
C ASP A 96 -12.00 15.50 4.18
N ARG A 97 -11.71 14.50 3.33
CA ARG A 97 -11.69 14.63 1.88
C ARG A 97 -12.96 14.10 1.19
N TRP A 98 -13.92 13.67 1.97
CA TRP A 98 -15.15 13.15 1.43
C TRP A 98 -16.11 14.29 1.02
N LYS A 99 -16.84 14.07 -0.09
CA LYS A 99 -17.92 14.99 -0.46
C LYS A 99 -18.93 15.08 0.67
N GLU A 100 -19.43 16.28 0.91
CA GLU A 100 -20.57 16.46 1.81
C GLU A 100 -21.81 15.76 1.26
N THR A 101 -22.55 15.11 2.13
CA THR A 101 -23.79 14.42 1.83
C THR A 101 -24.89 14.89 2.79
N ASP A 102 -26.14 14.85 2.34
CA ASP A 102 -27.33 15.22 3.10
C ASP A 102 -27.57 14.41 4.39
N LYS A 103 -27.00 13.19 4.42
CA LYS A 103 -27.14 12.24 5.55
C LYS A 103 -25.80 11.59 5.86
N LYS A 104 -25.63 11.17 7.11
CA LYS A 104 -24.48 10.34 7.50
C LYS A 104 -24.50 9.02 6.73
N ARG A 105 -23.38 8.68 6.10
CA ARG A 105 -23.19 7.48 5.28
C ARG A 105 -21.92 6.78 5.70
N LYS A 106 -21.86 5.46 5.54
CA LYS A 106 -20.60 4.70 5.64
C LYS A 106 -19.74 4.98 4.42
N ARG A 107 -18.48 5.31 4.62
CA ARG A 107 -17.51 5.75 3.64
C ARG A 107 -16.64 4.59 3.19
N ILE A 108 -16.83 4.13 1.98
CA ILE A 108 -16.16 2.94 1.45
C ILE A 108 -15.24 3.34 0.30
N ILE A 109 -13.99 2.96 0.37
CA ILE A 109 -13.03 3.15 -0.72
C ILE A 109 -13.06 1.92 -1.62
N TRP A 110 -13.17 2.13 -2.93
CA TRP A 110 -12.86 1.11 -3.92
C TRP A 110 -11.58 1.49 -4.66
N ALA A 111 -10.54 0.64 -4.49
CA ALA A 111 -9.19 0.94 -4.98
C ALA A 111 -8.65 -0.18 -5.88
N PRO A 112 -9.06 -0.21 -7.17
CA PRO A 112 -8.57 -1.21 -8.11
C PRO A 112 -7.15 -0.90 -8.60
N HIS A 113 -6.37 -1.97 -8.80
CA HIS A 113 -5.03 -1.91 -9.36
C HIS A 113 -5.04 -1.74 -10.89
N PHE A 114 -3.91 -1.36 -11.45
CA PHE A 114 -3.76 -1.12 -12.89
C PHE A 114 -3.49 -2.39 -13.72
N SER A 115 -3.11 -3.52 -13.09
CA SER A 115 -2.70 -4.75 -13.77
C SER A 115 -3.89 -5.52 -14.35
N ILE A 116 -4.60 -4.89 -15.30
CA ILE A 116 -5.78 -5.42 -15.98
C ILE A 116 -5.41 -6.37 -17.13
N SER A 117 -4.24 -6.18 -17.71
CA SER A 117 -3.64 -6.99 -18.75
C SER A 117 -2.21 -7.31 -18.38
N GLY A 118 -1.72 -8.46 -18.74
CA GLY A 118 -0.35 -8.87 -18.47
C GLY A 118 -0.26 -10.35 -18.14
N ASP A 119 0.97 -10.86 -18.23
CA ASP A 119 1.28 -12.24 -17.87
C ASP A 119 1.91 -12.29 -16.48
N GLY A 120 1.65 -13.36 -15.75
CA GLY A 120 2.33 -13.67 -14.50
C GLY A 120 1.81 -12.93 -13.27
N CYS A 121 2.72 -12.65 -12.34
CA CYS A 121 2.42 -12.17 -10.98
C CYS A 121 1.76 -10.78 -10.90
N LEU A 122 1.79 -9.99 -11.98
CA LEU A 122 1.18 -8.67 -12.03
C LEU A 122 -0.21 -8.64 -12.70
N ASN A 123 -0.82 -9.79 -12.99
CA ASN A 123 -2.16 -9.85 -13.57
C ASN A 123 -3.23 -10.17 -12.50
N TYR A 124 -3.39 -9.33 -11.52
CA TYR A 124 -4.28 -9.57 -10.39
C TYR A 124 -5.43 -8.57 -10.22
N SER A 125 -5.52 -7.54 -11.05
CA SER A 125 -6.65 -6.61 -10.98
C SER A 125 -7.97 -7.26 -11.39
N THR A 126 -8.97 -7.03 -10.58
CA THR A 126 -10.37 -7.46 -10.82
C THR A 126 -11.20 -6.38 -11.51
N PHE A 127 -10.61 -5.23 -11.83
CA PHE A 127 -11.34 -4.08 -12.38
C PHE A 127 -12.25 -4.47 -13.55
N LEU A 128 -11.74 -5.20 -14.54
CA LEU A 128 -12.51 -5.55 -15.73
C LEU A 128 -13.73 -6.42 -15.45
N SER A 129 -13.72 -7.20 -14.36
CA SER A 129 -14.81 -8.10 -14.00
C SER A 129 -15.90 -7.47 -13.14
N VAL A 130 -15.60 -6.35 -12.46
CA VAL A 130 -16.55 -5.75 -11.49
C VAL A 130 -16.89 -4.28 -11.78
N ALA A 131 -16.15 -3.60 -12.67
CA ALA A 131 -16.24 -2.16 -12.80
C ALA A 131 -17.62 -1.64 -13.20
N GLU A 132 -18.26 -2.25 -14.21
CA GLU A 132 -19.57 -1.83 -14.70
C GLU A 132 -20.65 -2.10 -13.65
N ASP A 133 -20.62 -3.26 -13.03
CA ASP A 133 -21.56 -3.66 -11.99
C ASP A 133 -21.36 -2.82 -10.70
N MET A 134 -20.12 -2.47 -10.37
CA MET A 134 -19.81 -1.59 -9.23
C MET A 134 -20.41 -0.20 -9.45
N LEU A 135 -20.23 0.36 -10.65
CA LEU A 135 -20.79 1.67 -10.97
C LEU A 135 -22.32 1.65 -10.94
N GLU A 136 -22.94 0.61 -11.50
CA GLU A 136 -24.39 0.46 -11.47
C GLU A 136 -24.92 0.26 -10.05
N PHE A 137 -24.21 -0.52 -9.23
CA PHE A 137 -24.54 -0.64 -7.81
C PHE A 137 -24.53 0.72 -7.10
N VAL A 138 -23.49 1.53 -7.29
CA VAL A 138 -23.38 2.85 -6.64
C VAL A 138 -24.47 3.81 -7.10
N LYS A 139 -24.87 3.77 -8.38
CA LYS A 139 -25.97 4.58 -8.93
C LYS A 139 -27.34 4.19 -8.36
N SER A 140 -27.58 2.90 -8.21
CA SER A 140 -28.91 2.36 -7.92
C SER A 140 -29.15 2.07 -6.43
N THR A 141 -28.08 2.00 -5.61
CA THR A 141 -28.18 1.62 -4.20
C THR A 141 -28.94 2.63 -3.37
N ARG A 142 -29.78 2.12 -2.46
CA ARG A 142 -30.46 2.88 -1.38
C ARG A 142 -29.77 2.71 -0.02
N LEU A 143 -28.70 1.92 0.04
CA LEU A 143 -27.93 1.73 1.26
C LEU A 143 -27.31 3.06 1.72
N PRO A 144 -27.15 3.29 3.01
CA PRO A 144 -26.57 4.53 3.54
C PRO A 144 -25.04 4.53 3.39
N ILE A 145 -24.55 4.41 2.16
CA ILE A 145 -23.13 4.38 1.84
C ILE A 145 -22.73 5.54 0.93
N GLN A 146 -21.46 5.91 1.00
CA GLN A 146 -20.75 6.79 0.09
C GLN A 146 -19.49 6.10 -0.40
N MET A 147 -19.21 6.13 -1.69
CA MET A 147 -18.05 5.44 -2.25
C MET A 147 -17.03 6.39 -2.87
N ALA A 148 -15.75 6.17 -2.57
CA ALA A 148 -14.64 6.81 -3.25
C ALA A 148 -14.00 5.82 -4.23
N PHE A 149 -14.05 6.10 -5.52
CA PHE A 149 -13.28 5.40 -6.53
C PHE A 149 -11.85 5.94 -6.51
N LYS A 150 -10.92 5.11 -6.03
CA LYS A 150 -9.50 5.43 -5.92
C LYS A 150 -8.66 4.51 -6.79
N PRO A 151 -8.69 4.70 -8.12
CA PRO A 151 -7.92 3.86 -9.02
C PRO A 151 -6.42 4.05 -8.83
N HIS A 152 -5.65 3.00 -9.10
CA HIS A 152 -4.21 3.14 -9.23
C HIS A 152 -3.87 4.19 -10.31
N PRO A 153 -2.85 5.04 -10.14
CA PRO A 153 -2.53 6.12 -11.08
C PRO A 153 -2.38 5.68 -12.54
N LEU A 154 -1.88 4.47 -12.78
CA LEU A 154 -1.69 3.92 -14.12
C LEU A 154 -2.97 3.30 -14.72
N LEU A 155 -4.02 3.04 -13.94
CA LEU A 155 -5.21 2.34 -14.45
C LEU A 155 -5.87 3.08 -15.61
N LYS A 156 -5.96 4.40 -15.54
CA LYS A 156 -6.58 5.20 -16.60
C LYS A 156 -5.84 5.07 -17.93
N SER A 157 -4.50 5.09 -17.91
CA SER A 157 -3.68 4.92 -19.11
C SER A 157 -3.76 3.50 -19.69
N GLU A 158 -3.78 2.48 -18.82
CA GLU A 158 -3.97 1.10 -19.26
C GLU A 158 -5.32 0.89 -19.94
N LEU A 159 -6.39 1.45 -19.37
CA LEU A 159 -7.73 1.36 -19.95
C LEU A 159 -7.83 2.07 -21.32
N TYR A 160 -7.07 3.14 -21.54
CA TYR A 160 -7.06 3.83 -22.83
C TYR A 160 -6.59 2.94 -23.98
N THR A 161 -5.68 2.02 -23.70
CA THR A 161 -5.12 1.08 -24.68
C THR A 161 -5.82 -0.28 -24.68
N TYR A 162 -6.67 -0.54 -23.68
CA TYR A 162 -7.38 -1.82 -23.58
C TYR A 162 -8.54 -1.89 -24.60
N PRO A 163 -8.61 -2.92 -25.48
CA PRO A 163 -9.51 -2.93 -26.63
C PRO A 163 -11.01 -2.77 -26.30
N LEU A 164 -11.47 -3.32 -25.17
CA LEU A 164 -12.87 -3.26 -24.74
C LEU A 164 -13.25 -1.98 -23.97
N TRP A 165 -12.26 -1.12 -23.72
CA TRP A 165 -12.46 0.14 -23.00
C TRP A 165 -12.17 1.37 -23.89
N GLY A 166 -10.95 1.60 -24.25
CA GLY A 166 -10.55 2.77 -25.03
C GLY A 166 -10.73 4.10 -24.28
N LYS A 167 -10.28 5.18 -24.91
CA LYS A 167 -10.27 6.50 -24.28
C LYS A 167 -11.66 7.01 -23.92
N GLU A 168 -12.61 6.94 -24.85
CA GLU A 168 -13.94 7.52 -24.68
C GLU A 168 -14.73 6.85 -23.54
N LYS A 169 -14.77 5.50 -23.51
CA LYS A 169 -15.45 4.74 -22.45
C LYS A 169 -14.80 5.00 -21.10
N THR A 170 -13.47 5.03 -21.05
CA THR A 170 -12.73 5.30 -19.82
C THR A 170 -13.03 6.69 -19.27
N ASP A 171 -12.94 7.74 -20.09
CA ASP A 171 -13.20 9.10 -19.64
C ASP A 171 -14.65 9.26 -19.16
N ARG A 172 -15.62 8.67 -19.87
CA ARG A 172 -17.03 8.64 -19.43
C ARG A 172 -17.20 7.92 -18.09
N TYR A 173 -16.54 6.77 -17.90
CA TYR A 173 -16.62 6.02 -16.66
C TYR A 173 -16.09 6.83 -15.46
N TYR A 174 -14.95 7.48 -15.61
CA TYR A 174 -14.35 8.34 -14.56
C TYR A 174 -15.25 9.55 -14.25
N SER A 175 -15.81 10.21 -15.28
CA SER A 175 -16.70 11.37 -15.09
C SER A 175 -17.97 11.02 -14.33
N VAL A 176 -18.51 9.82 -14.50
CA VAL A 176 -19.70 9.40 -13.75
C VAL A 176 -19.40 9.33 -12.25
N TRP A 177 -18.24 8.80 -11.83
CA TRP A 177 -17.84 8.79 -10.42
C TRP A 177 -17.73 10.18 -9.81
N GLU A 178 -17.30 11.17 -10.59
CA GLU A 178 -17.24 12.57 -10.15
C GLU A 178 -18.62 13.20 -9.98
N SER A 179 -19.58 12.80 -10.82
CA SER A 179 -20.91 13.43 -10.89
C SER A 179 -21.91 12.93 -9.88
N LEU A 180 -21.76 11.70 -9.35
CA LEU A 180 -22.70 11.12 -8.40
C LEU A 180 -22.66 11.82 -7.04
N SER A 181 -23.83 12.01 -6.41
CA SER A 181 -23.95 12.64 -5.09
C SER A 181 -23.44 11.77 -3.94
N ASN A 182 -23.47 10.44 -4.13
CA ASN A 182 -23.01 9.44 -3.16
C ASN A 182 -21.68 8.81 -3.56
N ALA A 183 -20.94 9.43 -4.50
CA ALA A 183 -19.62 8.94 -4.90
C ALA A 183 -18.67 10.08 -5.24
N GLN A 184 -17.37 9.74 -5.33
CA GLN A 184 -16.32 10.66 -5.74
C GLN A 184 -15.17 9.90 -6.41
N LEU A 185 -14.43 10.59 -7.28
CA LEU A 185 -13.16 10.15 -7.83
C LEU A 185 -12.02 10.70 -6.99
N GLU A 186 -11.09 9.81 -6.56
CA GLU A 186 -9.92 10.18 -5.77
C GLU A 186 -8.63 9.78 -6.48
N THR A 187 -7.90 10.77 -6.98
CA THR A 187 -6.61 10.57 -7.67
C THR A 187 -5.41 11.09 -6.88
N GLY A 188 -5.66 11.78 -5.76
CA GLY A 188 -4.65 12.43 -4.94
C GLY A 188 -4.05 11.56 -3.83
N LYS A 189 -3.49 12.24 -2.83
CA LYS A 189 -2.95 11.63 -1.61
C LYS A 189 -4.04 10.82 -0.89
N TYR A 190 -3.65 9.69 -0.29
CA TYR A 190 -4.61 8.70 0.19
C TYR A 190 -4.67 8.53 1.72
N VAL A 191 -3.67 9.02 2.46
CA VAL A 191 -3.64 8.81 3.92
C VAL A 191 -4.89 9.38 4.60
N ASP A 192 -5.23 10.63 4.33
CA ASP A 192 -6.41 11.26 4.90
C ASP A 192 -7.70 10.56 4.48
N LEU A 193 -7.78 10.12 3.21
CA LEU A 193 -8.92 9.35 2.71
C LEU A 193 -9.06 8.02 3.47
N PHE A 194 -7.96 7.29 3.69
CA PHE A 194 -7.95 6.04 4.45
C PHE A 194 -8.39 6.27 5.89
N MET A 195 -7.79 7.24 6.55
CA MET A 195 -8.07 7.51 7.97
C MET A 195 -9.49 8.01 8.23
N THR A 196 -10.14 8.60 7.22
CA THR A 196 -11.52 9.10 7.32
C THR A 196 -12.57 8.21 6.66
N SER A 197 -12.18 7.07 6.07
CA SER A 197 -13.10 6.03 5.56
C SER A 197 -13.64 5.14 6.67
N ASP A 198 -14.65 4.31 6.37
CA ASP A 198 -15.14 3.24 7.25
C ASP A 198 -14.71 1.85 6.77
N ALA A 199 -14.45 1.67 5.48
CA ALA A 199 -13.98 0.40 4.90
C ALA A 199 -13.25 0.61 3.58
N MET A 200 -12.54 -0.44 3.13
CA MET A 200 -11.92 -0.48 1.81
C MET A 200 -12.21 -1.80 1.10
N ILE A 201 -12.36 -1.72 -0.22
CA ILE A 201 -12.42 -2.83 -1.16
C ILE A 201 -11.32 -2.60 -2.18
N HIS A 202 -10.38 -3.53 -2.33
CA HIS A 202 -9.24 -3.34 -3.23
C HIS A 202 -8.69 -4.66 -3.77
N ASP A 203 -7.79 -4.54 -4.74
CA ASP A 203 -6.92 -5.61 -5.24
C ASP A 203 -5.46 -5.12 -5.40
N CYS A 204 -5.09 -4.05 -4.68
CA CYS A 204 -3.75 -3.44 -4.73
C CYS A 204 -2.75 -4.15 -3.82
N GLY A 205 -1.49 -4.30 -4.27
CA GLY A 205 -0.41 -4.91 -3.50
C GLY A 205 -0.05 -4.12 -2.24
N SER A 206 0.29 -2.83 -2.35
CA SER A 206 0.72 -2.00 -1.21
C SER A 206 -0.39 -1.79 -0.18
N PHE A 207 -1.63 -1.61 -0.62
CA PHE A 207 -2.76 -1.37 0.28
C PHE A 207 -3.13 -2.59 1.13
N THR A 208 -2.66 -3.79 0.75
CA THR A 208 -2.77 -5.01 1.55
C THR A 208 -2.18 -4.83 2.96
N ILE A 209 -1.17 -3.99 3.09
CA ILE A 209 -0.55 -3.71 4.40
C ILE A 209 -0.98 -2.33 4.92
N GLU A 210 -0.91 -1.31 4.08
CA GLU A 210 -1.08 0.08 4.50
C GLU A 210 -2.46 0.37 5.11
N TYR A 211 -3.54 -0.26 4.61
CA TYR A 211 -4.86 0.01 5.14
C TYR A 211 -5.06 -0.50 6.59
N HIS A 212 -4.25 -1.46 7.04
CA HIS A 212 -4.32 -1.94 8.44
C HIS A 212 -3.93 -0.88 9.48
N TYR A 213 -3.29 0.22 9.09
CA TYR A 213 -3.10 1.38 9.97
C TYR A 213 -4.41 2.01 10.43
N THR A 214 -5.48 1.84 9.68
CA THR A 214 -6.81 2.35 10.03
C THR A 214 -7.54 1.46 11.04
N LEU A 215 -7.16 0.20 11.18
CA LEU A 215 -7.84 -0.86 11.94
C LEU A 215 -9.28 -1.14 11.47
N LYS A 216 -9.67 -0.67 10.29
CA LYS A 216 -11.03 -0.78 9.74
C LYS A 216 -11.17 -2.03 8.86
N PRO A 217 -12.42 -2.51 8.63
CA PRO A 217 -12.65 -3.66 7.77
C PRO A 217 -12.17 -3.41 6.34
N VAL A 218 -11.55 -4.42 5.76
CA VAL A 218 -11.00 -4.37 4.42
C VAL A 218 -11.25 -5.66 3.67
N MET A 219 -11.71 -5.54 2.41
CA MET A 219 -11.91 -6.66 1.51
C MET A 219 -10.87 -6.66 0.40
N TYR A 220 -10.27 -7.82 0.17
CA TYR A 220 -9.43 -8.07 -0.98
C TYR A 220 -10.22 -8.79 -2.08
N LEU A 221 -10.26 -8.23 -3.29
CA LEU A 221 -10.87 -8.86 -4.45
C LEU A 221 -9.87 -9.80 -5.12
N VAL A 222 -10.20 -11.09 -5.10
CA VAL A 222 -9.33 -12.17 -5.54
C VAL A 222 -9.63 -12.55 -6.98
N LYS A 223 -8.71 -12.29 -7.90
CA LYS A 223 -8.78 -12.76 -9.29
C LYS A 223 -8.31 -14.20 -9.44
N GLY A 224 -7.24 -14.55 -8.73
CA GLY A 224 -6.61 -15.86 -8.73
C GLY A 224 -5.61 -15.96 -7.56
N GLU A 225 -4.91 -17.07 -7.46
CA GLU A 225 -3.98 -17.31 -6.34
C GLU A 225 -2.51 -17.00 -6.67
N GLU A 226 -2.22 -16.70 -7.93
CA GLU A 226 -0.82 -16.54 -8.38
C GLU A 226 -0.07 -15.44 -7.64
N HIS A 227 -0.71 -14.28 -7.41
CA HIS A 227 -0.06 -13.17 -6.71
C HIS A 227 0.20 -13.46 -5.23
N THR A 228 -0.64 -14.29 -4.57
CA THR A 228 -0.43 -14.66 -3.16
C THR A 228 0.77 -15.59 -2.98
N LYS A 229 1.13 -16.36 -4.01
CA LYS A 229 2.33 -17.20 -4.01
C LYS A 229 3.61 -16.37 -3.96
N MET A 230 3.57 -15.16 -4.53
CA MET A 230 4.71 -14.23 -4.53
C MET A 230 4.84 -13.39 -3.27
N MET A 231 3.85 -13.42 -2.38
CA MET A 231 3.89 -12.68 -1.12
C MET A 231 4.91 -13.30 -0.15
N ASN A 232 5.67 -12.46 0.55
CA ASN A 232 6.46 -12.88 1.69
C ASN A 232 5.57 -13.23 2.90
N ALA A 233 6.15 -13.75 3.98
CA ALA A 233 5.40 -14.20 5.16
C ALA A 233 4.59 -13.05 5.79
N PHE A 234 5.20 -11.87 5.91
CA PHE A 234 4.57 -10.66 6.45
C PHE A 234 3.35 -10.22 5.64
N ALA A 235 3.48 -10.18 4.30
CA ALA A 235 2.38 -9.79 3.43
C ALA A 235 1.24 -10.84 3.40
N LYS A 236 1.58 -12.13 3.52
CA LYS A 236 0.56 -13.21 3.66
C LYS A 236 -0.24 -13.04 4.94
N GLU A 237 0.40 -12.75 6.06
CA GLU A 237 -0.28 -12.49 7.32
C GLU A 237 -1.21 -11.28 7.21
N ALA A 238 -0.75 -10.18 6.61
CA ALA A 238 -1.59 -9.03 6.33
C ALA A 238 -2.77 -9.38 5.41
N TYR A 239 -2.53 -10.14 4.35
CA TYR A 239 -3.56 -10.60 3.42
C TYR A 239 -4.64 -11.45 4.11
N ASP A 240 -4.25 -12.31 5.07
CA ASP A 240 -5.19 -13.15 5.81
C ASP A 240 -6.12 -12.38 6.77
N LEU A 241 -5.85 -11.10 6.97
CA LEU A 241 -6.68 -10.17 7.74
C LEU A 241 -7.70 -9.41 6.89
N HIS A 242 -7.82 -9.76 5.60
CA HIS A 242 -8.84 -9.23 4.70
C HIS A 242 -10.02 -10.19 4.59
N TYR A 243 -11.23 -9.64 4.47
CA TYR A 243 -12.34 -10.35 3.87
C TYR A 243 -12.01 -10.66 2.41
N LYS A 244 -12.43 -11.80 1.89
CA LYS A 244 -12.16 -12.19 0.51
C LYS A 244 -13.43 -12.12 -0.31
N GLY A 245 -13.35 -11.46 -1.49
CA GLY A 245 -14.43 -11.39 -2.45
C GLY A 245 -13.93 -11.69 -3.85
N ARG A 246 -14.82 -12.17 -4.71
CA ARG A 246 -14.53 -12.49 -6.12
C ARG A 246 -15.47 -11.79 -7.10
N ASN A 247 -16.61 -11.32 -6.63
CA ASN A 247 -17.69 -10.78 -7.46
C ASN A 247 -18.52 -9.76 -6.69
N MET A 248 -19.52 -9.18 -7.35
CA MET A 248 -20.41 -8.17 -6.76
C MET A 248 -21.29 -8.73 -5.64
N GLN A 249 -21.61 -10.01 -5.62
CA GLN A 249 -22.38 -10.61 -4.52
C GLN A 249 -21.55 -10.60 -3.23
N ASP A 250 -20.28 -10.98 -3.30
CA ASP A 250 -19.37 -10.93 -2.14
C ASP A 250 -19.17 -9.50 -1.64
N ILE A 251 -19.04 -8.54 -2.58
CA ILE A 251 -18.93 -7.12 -2.26
C ILE A 251 -20.17 -6.62 -1.50
N ARG A 252 -21.38 -6.93 -2.00
CA ARG A 252 -22.64 -6.55 -1.36
C ARG A 252 -22.74 -7.13 0.05
N LYS A 253 -22.44 -8.41 0.18
CA LYS A 253 -22.46 -9.10 1.48
C LYS A 253 -21.45 -8.46 2.46
N PHE A 254 -20.25 -8.12 2.03
CA PHE A 254 -19.29 -7.41 2.89
C PHE A 254 -19.81 -6.05 3.32
N ILE A 255 -20.41 -5.28 2.41
CA ILE A 255 -20.96 -3.97 2.74
C ILE A 255 -22.11 -4.11 3.75
N GLU A 256 -23.05 -5.02 3.50
CA GLU A 256 -24.26 -5.19 4.32
C GLU A 256 -23.92 -5.81 5.68
N ASP A 257 -23.24 -6.97 5.70
CA ASP A 257 -23.06 -7.79 6.91
C ASP A 257 -21.89 -7.29 7.80
N VAL A 258 -20.89 -6.62 7.21
CA VAL A 258 -19.70 -6.20 7.97
C VAL A 258 -19.67 -4.70 8.18
N VAL A 259 -19.84 -3.91 7.09
CA VAL A 259 -19.64 -2.46 7.18
C VAL A 259 -20.85 -1.75 7.79
N LEU A 260 -22.05 -2.11 7.36
CA LEU A 260 -23.29 -1.46 7.85
C LEU A 260 -23.68 -1.95 9.24
N GLU A 261 -23.47 -3.23 9.54
CA GLU A 261 -23.77 -3.82 10.85
C GLU A 261 -22.65 -3.61 11.89
N ASP A 262 -21.54 -2.95 11.52
CA ASP A 262 -20.35 -2.80 12.38
C ASP A 262 -19.83 -4.15 12.94
N SER A 263 -19.98 -5.23 12.15
CA SER A 263 -19.67 -6.61 12.54
C SER A 263 -18.35 -7.10 12.00
N ASP A 264 -17.26 -6.54 12.51
CA ASP A 264 -15.90 -6.83 12.05
C ASP A 264 -15.19 -7.86 12.92
N TYR A 265 -15.35 -9.14 12.63
CA TYR A 265 -14.72 -10.24 13.39
C TYR A 265 -13.19 -10.34 13.23
N LEU A 266 -12.58 -9.62 12.27
CA LEU A 266 -11.13 -9.60 12.10
C LEU A 266 -10.43 -8.47 12.87
N LEU A 267 -11.18 -7.57 13.51
CA LEU A 267 -10.63 -6.39 14.19
C LEU A 267 -9.54 -6.74 15.21
N GLU A 268 -9.78 -7.71 16.10
CA GLU A 268 -8.81 -8.04 17.15
C GLU A 268 -7.52 -8.63 16.57
N ARG A 269 -7.63 -9.44 15.52
CA ARG A 269 -6.45 -9.95 14.80
C ARG A 269 -5.68 -8.81 14.13
N ARG A 270 -6.36 -7.82 13.52
CA ARG A 270 -5.71 -6.63 12.95
C ARG A 270 -5.02 -5.78 14.00
N LYS A 271 -5.59 -5.62 15.19
CA LYS A 271 -4.94 -4.93 16.31
C LYS A 271 -3.64 -5.63 16.74
N LEU A 272 -3.62 -6.96 16.76
CA LEU A 272 -2.40 -7.73 17.07
C LEU A 272 -1.35 -7.51 15.99
N PHE A 273 -1.72 -7.65 14.72
CA PHE A 273 -0.84 -7.42 13.59
C PHE A 273 -0.25 -5.99 13.60
N PHE A 274 -1.09 -4.98 13.82
CA PHE A 274 -0.66 -3.59 13.93
C PHE A 274 0.42 -3.42 15.01
N LYS A 275 0.19 -3.98 16.21
CA LYS A 275 1.15 -3.89 17.33
C LYS A 275 2.44 -4.64 17.05
N SER A 276 2.37 -5.78 16.35
CA SER A 276 3.52 -6.65 16.12
C SER A 276 4.41 -6.18 14.96
N TYR A 277 3.83 -5.53 13.93
CA TYR A 277 4.55 -5.31 12.68
C TYR A 277 4.51 -3.87 12.15
N LEU A 278 3.51 -3.08 12.51
CA LEU A 278 3.28 -1.78 11.87
C LEU A 278 3.79 -0.59 12.68
N LEU A 279 4.10 -0.79 13.94
CA LEU A 279 4.72 0.28 14.75
C LEU A 279 6.23 0.30 14.47
N PRO A 280 6.82 1.47 14.19
CA PRO A 280 8.24 1.61 14.08
C PRO A 280 8.95 1.22 15.40
N PRO A 281 10.20 0.73 15.34
CA PRO A 281 10.95 0.39 16.54
C PRO A 281 11.23 1.62 17.43
N ASN A 282 11.68 1.37 18.67
CA ASN A 282 12.12 2.38 19.64
C ASN A 282 11.03 3.40 20.08
N HIS A 283 9.75 3.12 19.81
CA HIS A 283 8.64 4.05 20.12
C HIS A 283 8.80 5.45 19.48
N GLN A 284 9.51 5.53 18.37
CA GLN A 284 9.79 6.73 17.59
C GLN A 284 9.15 6.62 16.20
N SER A 285 9.10 7.72 15.46
CA SER A 285 8.73 7.68 14.05
C SER A 285 9.81 6.98 13.22
N ALA A 286 9.43 6.43 12.07
CA ALA A 286 10.39 5.86 11.12
C ALA A 286 11.43 6.91 10.68
N THR A 287 10.99 8.16 10.49
CA THR A 287 11.87 9.28 10.14
C THR A 287 12.91 9.56 11.23
N GLU A 288 12.51 9.57 12.50
CA GLU A 288 13.45 9.77 13.62
C GLU A 288 14.45 8.61 13.72
N ASN A 289 14.00 7.35 13.55
CA ASN A 289 14.88 6.20 13.53
C ASN A 289 15.93 6.29 12.40
N ILE A 290 15.54 6.72 11.20
CA ILE A 290 16.46 6.94 10.08
C ILE A 290 17.49 8.03 10.41
N ILE A 291 17.05 9.14 10.96
CA ILE A 291 17.97 10.23 11.39
C ILE A 291 18.98 9.72 12.40
N GLN A 292 18.54 8.97 13.41
CA GLN A 292 19.44 8.39 14.41
C GLN A 292 20.43 7.40 13.80
N ALA A 293 19.97 6.55 12.87
CA ALA A 293 20.83 5.61 12.15
C ALA A 293 21.92 6.33 11.35
N ILE A 294 21.57 7.42 10.67
CA ILE A 294 22.53 8.24 9.90
C ILE A 294 23.56 8.89 10.84
N LEU A 295 23.12 9.41 11.98
CA LEU A 295 23.99 10.09 12.95
C LEU A 295 24.76 9.11 13.84
N GLY A 296 24.53 7.80 13.77
CA GLY A 296 25.14 6.80 14.64
C GLY A 296 24.68 6.88 16.10
N ILE A 297 23.55 7.55 16.38
CA ILE A 297 23.03 7.73 17.73
C ILE A 297 22.19 6.51 18.11
N GLY A 298 22.52 5.86 19.22
CA GLY A 298 21.73 4.76 19.79
C GLY A 298 21.87 3.38 19.14
N TYR A 299 22.42 3.29 17.93
CA TYR A 299 22.51 2.00 17.19
C TYR A 299 23.62 1.06 17.70
N TYR A 300 24.57 1.58 18.47
CA TYR A 300 25.69 0.80 19.01
C TYR A 300 25.47 0.30 20.45
N ALA A 301 24.43 0.76 21.14
CA ALA A 301 24.23 0.42 22.55
C ALA A 301 23.82 -1.05 22.77
N GLU A 302 23.08 -1.67 21.82
CA GLU A 302 22.62 -3.06 21.98
C GLU A 302 23.58 -4.12 21.45
N LYS A 303 24.48 -3.81 20.52
CA LYS A 303 25.47 -4.77 20.02
C LYS A 303 26.62 -5.05 21.03
N ASN A 304 26.81 -4.19 22.00
CA ASN A 304 27.86 -4.35 23.01
C ASN A 304 27.36 -4.93 24.35
N SER A 305 26.08 -5.25 24.49
CA SER A 305 25.52 -5.84 25.72
C SER A 305 25.37 -7.37 25.68
N THR A 306 25.78 -8.01 24.56
CA THR A 306 25.82 -9.47 24.40
C THR A 306 27.23 -9.95 24.02
N GLY A 307 28.23 -9.48 24.78
CA GLY A 307 29.58 -10.00 24.77
C GLY A 307 29.82 -10.87 26.00
#